data_aac2ca55fac83ca05baa901e2c52fd73
#
_entry.id   aac2ca55fac83ca05baa901e2c52fd73
#
_cell.length_a   1.000
_cell.length_b   1.000
_cell.length_c   1.000
_cell.angle_alpha   90.00
_cell.angle_beta   90.00
_cell.angle_gamma   90.00
#
_symmetry.space_group_name_H-M   'P 1'
#
loop_
_entity.id
_entity.type
_entity.pdbx_description
1 polymer ?
#
loop_
_entity_poly.entity_id
_entity_poly.type
_entity_poly.pdbx_seq_one_letter_code
_entity_poly.pdbx_strand_id
1 'polypeptide(L)'
;MSEQMDQRDRPIGVFDSGIGGLTVVRQLMAHLPRENILYFGDSARVPYGTKSPETVTRFSIESTRFLVRREVKFIVVACNTASALALPVLQRRFELPMIGVIEPGARASLQATRNKRIGVIGTLGTIASGAYERLILSLDAACTVVEVPCPLFVPLAEEGWTDGPVVEQVARVYLQPLLDTGIDTLVLGCTHYPLLKDVIARVAGPSVTLVDTAEETVRAVREQLEVLDLRRNNEGAGEGERRFFVSDIPAQFSQVGGRFLGMPIMQVEWVDQSDLPWFER
;
A
#
# COMPACT_ATOMS: atom_id res chain seq x y z
N MET A 1 -11.52 -23.10 30.01
CA MET A 1 -12.21 -22.80 28.76
C MET A 1 -11.61 -21.48 28.29
N SER A 2 -10.78 -21.50 27.22
CA SER A 2 -10.30 -20.25 26.60
C SER A 2 -11.51 -19.56 25.98
N GLU A 3 -11.87 -18.39 26.44
CA GLU A 3 -12.83 -17.54 25.72
C GLU A 3 -12.31 -17.39 24.29
N GLN A 4 -13.09 -17.85 23.35
CA GLN A 4 -12.78 -17.72 21.94
C GLN A 4 -12.89 -16.22 21.62
N MET A 5 -11.77 -15.58 21.32
CA MET A 5 -11.72 -14.16 20.99
C MET A 5 -12.73 -13.87 19.87
N ASP A 6 -13.59 -12.86 20.04
CA ASP A 6 -14.51 -12.44 18.99
C ASP A 6 -13.72 -12.15 17.71
N GLN A 7 -14.20 -12.65 16.58
CA GLN A 7 -13.55 -12.43 15.29
C GLN A 7 -13.38 -10.93 14.98
N ARG A 8 -14.28 -10.10 15.49
CA ARG A 8 -14.20 -8.63 15.35
C ARG A 8 -13.03 -8.01 16.10
N ASP A 9 -12.57 -8.65 17.20
CA ASP A 9 -11.43 -8.16 17.98
C ASP A 9 -10.07 -8.59 17.40
N ARG A 10 -10.05 -9.51 16.44
CA ARG A 10 -8.83 -9.88 15.74
C ARG A 10 -8.28 -8.69 14.93
N PRO A 11 -6.96 -8.59 14.74
CA PRO A 11 -6.38 -7.46 14.03
C PRO A 11 -6.65 -7.48 12.53
N ILE A 12 -6.63 -6.30 11.91
CA ILE A 12 -6.42 -6.14 10.47
C ILE A 12 -4.94 -6.40 10.23
N GLY A 13 -4.61 -7.39 9.40
CA GLY A 13 -3.24 -7.65 8.95
C GLY A 13 -2.91 -6.77 7.76
N VAL A 14 -1.79 -6.06 7.83
CA VAL A 14 -1.28 -5.24 6.72
C VAL A 14 0.11 -5.71 6.38
N PHE A 15 0.41 -6.01 5.12
CA PHE A 15 1.79 -6.23 4.72
C PHE A 15 2.24 -5.35 3.56
N ASP A 16 3.53 -5.06 3.56
CA ASP A 16 4.23 -4.32 2.52
C ASP A 16 5.62 -4.92 2.28
N SER A 17 6.24 -4.56 1.17
CA SER A 17 7.61 -4.94 0.87
C SER A 17 8.66 -4.39 1.84
N GLY A 18 8.32 -3.38 2.64
CA GLY A 18 9.27 -2.73 3.57
C GLY A 18 8.58 -1.79 4.53
N ILE A 19 8.79 -0.49 4.34
CA ILE A 19 8.29 0.58 5.23
C ILE A 19 7.14 1.38 4.63
N GLY A 20 7.00 1.39 3.31
CA GLY A 20 6.06 2.26 2.60
C GLY A 20 4.60 2.05 3.02
N GLY A 21 4.21 0.80 3.29
CA GLY A 21 2.85 0.44 3.72
C GLY A 21 2.40 1.09 5.03
N LEU A 22 3.32 1.71 5.79
CA LEU A 22 2.98 2.52 6.96
C LEU A 22 2.12 3.75 6.60
N THR A 23 2.16 4.22 5.35
CA THR A 23 1.21 5.24 4.87
C THR A 23 -0.23 4.73 4.90
N VAL A 24 -0.46 3.46 4.56
CA VAL A 24 -1.78 2.81 4.67
C VAL A 24 -2.15 2.62 6.14
N VAL A 25 -1.20 2.19 6.99
CA VAL A 25 -1.44 2.06 8.44
C VAL A 25 -1.82 3.40 9.05
N ARG A 26 -1.16 4.51 8.67
CA ARG A 26 -1.51 5.87 9.11
C ARG A 26 -2.97 6.20 8.79
N GLN A 27 -3.43 5.88 7.60
CA GLN A 27 -4.82 6.09 7.19
C GLN A 27 -5.78 5.17 7.96
N LEU A 28 -5.41 3.91 8.19
CA LEU A 28 -6.21 2.98 9.03
C LEU A 28 -6.37 3.54 10.44
N MET A 29 -5.29 4.02 11.07
CA MET A 29 -5.33 4.61 12.41
C MET A 29 -6.22 5.86 12.47
N ALA A 30 -6.20 6.69 11.42
CA ALA A 30 -6.99 7.91 11.36
C ALA A 30 -8.49 7.64 11.15
N HIS A 31 -8.85 6.69 10.30
CA HIS A 31 -10.22 6.44 9.90
C HIS A 31 -10.89 5.28 10.63
N LEU A 32 -10.11 4.36 11.17
CA LEU A 32 -10.52 3.18 11.91
C LEU A 32 -9.76 3.06 13.25
N PRO A 33 -9.79 4.09 14.13
CA PRO A 33 -8.91 4.20 15.30
C PRO A 33 -9.10 3.08 16.32
N ARG A 34 -10.24 2.41 16.31
CA ARG A 34 -10.55 1.31 17.24
C ARG A 34 -10.08 -0.06 16.76
N GLU A 35 -9.73 -0.20 15.47
CA GLU A 35 -9.26 -1.47 14.92
C GLU A 35 -7.87 -1.82 15.44
N ASN A 36 -7.70 -3.08 15.82
CA ASN A 36 -6.38 -3.64 16.07
C ASN A 36 -5.65 -3.81 14.72
N ILE A 37 -4.40 -3.43 14.66
CA ILE A 37 -3.59 -3.47 13.44
C ILE A 37 -2.32 -4.28 13.70
N LEU A 38 -2.02 -5.23 12.81
CA LEU A 38 -0.78 -5.95 12.78
C LEU A 38 -0.10 -5.68 11.44
N TYR A 39 1.01 -4.96 11.48
CA TYR A 39 1.81 -4.65 10.30
C TYR A 39 2.97 -5.62 10.15
N PHE A 40 3.24 -6.08 8.92
CA PHE A 40 4.42 -6.81 8.56
C PHE A 40 5.15 -6.14 7.39
N GLY A 41 6.38 -5.69 7.64
CA GLY A 41 7.28 -5.13 6.63
C GLY A 41 8.35 -6.16 6.24
N ASP A 42 8.37 -6.58 4.98
CA ASP A 42 9.35 -7.54 4.46
C ASP A 42 10.69 -6.87 4.12
N SER A 43 11.27 -6.20 5.12
CA SER A 43 12.44 -5.34 4.99
C SER A 43 13.72 -6.06 4.52
N ALA A 44 13.84 -7.36 4.77
CA ALA A 44 14.98 -8.16 4.30
C ALA A 44 15.01 -8.34 2.77
N ARG A 45 13.87 -8.15 2.08
CA ARG A 45 13.73 -8.49 0.66
C ARG A 45 13.30 -7.31 -0.22
N VAL A 46 13.38 -6.09 0.31
CA VAL A 46 13.13 -4.85 -0.47
C VAL A 46 14.17 -4.68 -1.59
N PRO A 47 13.85 -3.93 -2.64
CA PRO A 47 12.51 -3.51 -3.07
C PRO A 47 11.82 -4.59 -3.91
N TYR A 48 10.49 -4.71 -3.82
CA TYR A 48 9.71 -5.62 -4.69
C TYR A 48 9.59 -5.10 -6.13
N GLY A 49 9.63 -3.80 -6.30
CA GLY A 49 9.41 -3.13 -7.60
C GLY A 49 10.39 -3.48 -8.71
N THR A 50 11.52 -4.14 -8.39
CA THR A 50 12.55 -4.57 -9.35
C THR A 50 12.66 -6.09 -9.49
N LYS A 51 11.77 -6.85 -8.82
CA LYS A 51 11.80 -8.31 -8.81
C LYS A 51 10.79 -8.90 -9.81
N SER A 52 11.02 -10.15 -10.20
CA SER A 52 10.11 -10.87 -11.09
C SER A 52 8.76 -11.13 -10.44
N PRO A 53 7.67 -11.30 -11.23
CA PRO A 53 6.34 -11.63 -10.72
C PRO A 53 6.33 -12.89 -9.84
N GLU A 54 7.09 -13.92 -10.20
CA GLU A 54 7.20 -15.17 -9.45
C GLU A 54 7.83 -14.94 -8.07
N THR A 55 8.89 -14.13 -8.02
CA THR A 55 9.57 -13.79 -6.77
C THR A 55 8.68 -12.96 -5.85
N VAL A 56 8.01 -11.93 -6.39
CA VAL A 56 7.06 -11.11 -5.62
C VAL A 56 5.91 -11.95 -5.11
N THR A 57 5.36 -12.84 -5.94
CA THR A 57 4.26 -13.73 -5.54
C THR A 57 4.68 -14.66 -4.40
N ARG A 58 5.87 -15.27 -4.48
CA ARG A 58 6.40 -16.12 -3.41
C ARG A 58 6.52 -15.35 -2.10
N PHE A 59 7.16 -14.17 -2.11
CA PHE A 59 7.34 -13.35 -0.91
C PHE A 59 5.99 -12.89 -0.32
N SER A 60 5.03 -12.55 -1.19
CA SER A 60 3.69 -12.17 -0.76
C SER A 60 2.93 -13.33 -0.11
N ILE A 61 3.11 -14.57 -0.59
CA ILE A 61 2.55 -15.77 0.05
C ILE A 61 3.13 -15.96 1.46
N GLU A 62 4.43 -15.78 1.62
CA GLU A 62 5.11 -15.91 2.92
C GLU A 62 4.63 -14.83 3.90
N SER A 63 4.55 -13.58 3.45
CA SER A 63 4.01 -12.47 4.24
C SER A 63 2.55 -12.69 4.65
N THR A 64 1.73 -13.22 3.74
CA THR A 64 0.33 -13.56 4.02
C THR A 64 0.23 -14.69 5.04
N ARG A 65 1.04 -15.76 4.92
CA ARG A 65 1.09 -16.84 5.91
C ARG A 65 1.46 -16.34 7.31
N PHE A 66 2.41 -15.41 7.39
CA PHE A 66 2.79 -14.78 8.66
C PHE A 66 1.58 -14.13 9.33
N LEU A 67 0.78 -13.38 8.59
CA LEU A 67 -0.44 -12.73 9.08
C LEU A 67 -1.51 -13.75 9.48
N VAL A 68 -1.76 -14.76 8.63
CA VAL A 68 -2.75 -15.83 8.90
C VAL A 68 -2.43 -16.59 10.19
N ARG A 69 -1.15 -16.93 10.44
CA ARG A 69 -0.71 -17.57 11.69
C ARG A 69 -0.92 -16.71 12.94
N ARG A 70 -1.14 -15.40 12.77
CA ARG A 70 -1.46 -14.44 13.85
C ARG A 70 -2.94 -14.12 13.92
N GLU A 71 -3.77 -14.97 13.30
CA GLU A 71 -5.22 -14.92 13.38
C GLU A 71 -5.83 -13.56 13.04
N VAL A 72 -5.28 -12.88 12.03
CA VAL A 72 -5.89 -11.64 11.52
C VAL A 72 -7.28 -11.92 10.93
N LYS A 73 -8.20 -10.97 11.03
CA LYS A 73 -9.56 -11.07 10.49
C LYS A 73 -9.68 -10.64 9.03
N PHE A 74 -8.78 -9.79 8.59
CA PHE A 74 -8.78 -9.17 7.27
C PHE A 74 -7.34 -8.84 6.84
N ILE A 75 -7.03 -8.91 5.56
CA ILE A 75 -5.68 -8.62 5.05
C ILE A 75 -5.70 -7.44 4.07
N VAL A 76 -4.79 -6.49 4.29
CA VAL A 76 -4.52 -5.38 3.37
C VAL A 76 -3.13 -5.59 2.75
N VAL A 77 -3.10 -5.80 1.44
CA VAL A 77 -1.87 -5.82 0.64
C VAL A 77 -1.50 -4.40 0.28
N ALA A 78 -0.73 -3.74 1.15
CA ALA A 78 -0.42 -2.31 1.03
C ALA A 78 0.54 -2.01 -0.12
N CYS A 79 1.47 -2.92 -0.43
CA CYS A 79 2.41 -2.77 -1.53
C CYS A 79 1.70 -2.80 -2.90
N ASN A 80 1.85 -1.74 -3.70
CA ASN A 80 1.29 -1.69 -5.06
C ASN A 80 1.84 -2.79 -5.95
N THR A 81 3.14 -3.08 -5.88
CA THR A 81 3.77 -4.15 -6.65
C THR A 81 3.21 -5.52 -6.27
N ALA A 82 3.08 -5.80 -4.97
CA ALA A 82 2.48 -7.05 -4.50
C ALA A 82 1.00 -7.16 -4.88
N SER A 83 0.24 -6.07 -4.75
CA SER A 83 -1.16 -6.00 -5.18
C SER A 83 -1.32 -6.28 -6.68
N ALA A 84 -0.45 -5.70 -7.50
CA ALA A 84 -0.51 -5.87 -8.94
C ALA A 84 -0.16 -7.30 -9.41
N LEU A 85 0.84 -7.92 -8.77
CA LEU A 85 1.43 -9.18 -9.23
C LEU A 85 0.93 -10.42 -8.47
N ALA A 86 0.62 -10.29 -7.18
CA ALA A 86 0.38 -11.44 -6.33
C ALA A 86 -1.07 -11.57 -5.83
N LEU A 87 -1.84 -10.48 -5.70
CA LEU A 87 -3.16 -10.49 -5.08
C LEU A 87 -4.10 -11.59 -5.60
N PRO A 88 -4.24 -11.82 -6.92
CA PRO A 88 -5.13 -12.90 -7.42
C PRO A 88 -4.70 -14.30 -6.98
N VAL A 89 -3.40 -14.52 -6.77
CA VAL A 89 -2.87 -15.81 -6.26
C VAL A 89 -3.17 -15.94 -4.77
N LEU A 90 -2.99 -14.85 -4.01
CA LEU A 90 -3.27 -14.83 -2.57
C LEU A 90 -4.74 -15.10 -2.29
N GLN A 91 -5.66 -14.45 -3.01
CA GLN A 91 -7.11 -14.64 -2.88
C GLN A 91 -7.58 -16.07 -3.19
N ARG A 92 -6.91 -16.76 -4.10
CA ARG A 92 -7.21 -18.17 -4.38
C ARG A 92 -6.62 -19.14 -3.34
N ARG A 93 -5.55 -18.73 -2.64
CA ARG A 93 -4.80 -19.61 -1.74
C ARG A 93 -5.25 -19.50 -0.28
N PHE A 94 -5.78 -18.37 0.12
CA PHE A 94 -6.17 -18.09 1.50
C PHE A 94 -7.65 -17.69 1.55
N GLU A 95 -8.38 -18.28 2.51
CA GLU A 95 -9.82 -18.06 2.67
C GLU A 95 -10.16 -16.71 3.33
N LEU A 96 -9.15 -16.01 3.90
CA LEU A 96 -9.37 -14.73 4.56
C LEU A 96 -9.74 -13.64 3.55
N PRO A 97 -10.69 -12.75 3.91
CA PRO A 97 -10.99 -11.59 3.09
C PRO A 97 -9.75 -10.69 2.99
N MET A 98 -9.47 -10.24 1.76
CA MET A 98 -8.32 -9.40 1.51
C MET A 98 -8.54 -8.41 0.38
N ILE A 99 -7.90 -7.27 0.51
CA ILE A 99 -7.89 -6.20 -0.49
C ILE A 99 -6.46 -5.77 -0.82
N GLY A 100 -6.24 -5.38 -2.07
CA GLY A 100 -5.04 -4.66 -2.49
C GLY A 100 -5.35 -3.20 -2.77
N VAL A 101 -4.33 -2.44 -3.09
CA VAL A 101 -4.43 -0.98 -3.29
C VAL A 101 -4.78 -0.59 -4.75
N ILE A 102 -4.71 -1.52 -5.69
CA ILE A 102 -4.94 -1.23 -7.12
C ILE A 102 -6.40 -0.90 -7.40
N GLU A 103 -7.33 -1.74 -6.95
CA GLU A 103 -8.76 -1.54 -7.24
C GLU A 103 -9.33 -0.26 -6.63
N PRO A 104 -9.10 0.05 -5.34
CA PRO A 104 -9.54 1.33 -4.77
C PRO A 104 -8.98 2.54 -5.52
N GLY A 105 -7.68 2.52 -5.85
CA GLY A 105 -7.02 3.59 -6.60
C GLY A 105 -7.59 3.78 -8.01
N ALA A 106 -7.85 2.68 -8.74
CA ALA A 106 -8.45 2.72 -10.06
C ALA A 106 -9.89 3.28 -10.04
N ARG A 107 -10.73 2.82 -9.09
CA ARG A 107 -12.10 3.34 -8.93
C ARG A 107 -12.12 4.83 -8.58
N ALA A 108 -11.25 5.26 -7.67
CA ALA A 108 -11.13 6.66 -7.29
C ALA A 108 -10.64 7.53 -8.45
N SER A 109 -9.73 7.04 -9.29
CA SER A 109 -9.27 7.79 -10.47
C SER A 109 -10.38 8.01 -11.49
N LEU A 110 -11.28 7.03 -11.66
CA LEU A 110 -12.45 7.17 -12.51
C LEU A 110 -13.48 8.18 -11.96
N GLN A 111 -13.60 8.28 -10.65
CA GLN A 111 -14.47 9.27 -10.01
C GLN A 111 -13.88 10.70 -10.08
N ALA A 112 -12.56 10.81 -10.08
CA ALA A 112 -11.87 12.08 -10.08
C ALA A 112 -11.73 12.71 -11.48
N THR A 113 -11.55 11.88 -12.51
CA THR A 113 -11.31 12.39 -13.87
C THR A 113 -12.54 13.02 -14.51
N ARG A 114 -12.32 14.11 -15.24
CA ARG A 114 -13.34 14.82 -15.99
C ARG A 114 -13.18 14.66 -17.50
N ASN A 115 -11.92 14.45 -17.95
CA ASN A 115 -11.58 14.34 -19.38
C ASN A 115 -11.22 12.89 -19.78
N LYS A 116 -11.29 11.92 -18.84
CA LYS A 116 -10.97 10.51 -19.03
C LYS A 116 -9.49 10.26 -19.42
N ARG A 117 -8.59 11.17 -19.08
CA ARG A 117 -7.15 11.01 -19.28
C ARG A 117 -6.49 10.87 -17.92
N ILE A 118 -6.08 9.66 -17.58
CA ILE A 118 -5.57 9.28 -16.27
C ILE A 118 -4.09 8.94 -16.39
N GLY A 119 -3.26 9.59 -15.60
CA GLY A 119 -1.86 9.22 -15.40
C GLY A 119 -1.72 8.27 -14.22
N VAL A 120 -0.79 7.34 -14.30
CA VAL A 120 -0.40 6.48 -13.18
C VAL A 120 1.11 6.52 -13.03
N ILE A 121 1.58 6.82 -11.83
CA ILE A 121 3.00 6.67 -11.48
C ILE A 121 3.18 5.52 -10.49
N GLY A 122 4.26 4.76 -10.65
CA GLY A 122 4.50 3.58 -9.81
C GLY A 122 5.94 3.10 -9.87
N THR A 123 6.21 1.96 -9.23
CA THR A 123 7.49 1.25 -9.41
C THR A 123 7.55 0.59 -10.79
N LEU A 124 8.75 0.18 -11.21
CA LEU A 124 8.94 -0.56 -12.46
C LEU A 124 8.00 -1.78 -12.54
N GLY A 125 7.93 -2.59 -11.46
CA GLY A 125 7.09 -3.80 -11.42
C GLY A 125 5.59 -3.49 -11.46
N THR A 126 5.13 -2.43 -10.79
CA THR A 126 3.74 -2.00 -10.82
C THR A 126 3.33 -1.59 -12.24
N ILE A 127 4.11 -0.73 -12.88
CA ILE A 127 3.82 -0.23 -14.23
C ILE A 127 3.94 -1.35 -15.27
N ALA A 128 5.02 -2.13 -15.25
CA ALA A 128 5.19 -3.25 -16.18
C ALA A 128 4.08 -4.30 -16.06
N SER A 129 3.40 -4.40 -14.92
CA SER A 129 2.25 -5.27 -14.76
C SER A 129 1.03 -4.84 -15.59
N GLY A 130 0.88 -3.55 -15.90
CA GLY A 130 -0.31 -2.97 -16.54
C GLY A 130 -1.60 -3.14 -15.71
N ALA A 131 -1.49 -3.36 -14.40
CA ALA A 131 -2.65 -3.70 -13.57
C ALA A 131 -3.65 -2.54 -13.46
N TYR A 132 -3.16 -1.31 -13.33
CA TYR A 132 -4.01 -0.12 -13.30
C TYR A 132 -4.70 0.09 -14.64
N GLU A 133 -3.94 0.11 -15.74
CA GLU A 133 -4.48 0.30 -17.08
C GLU A 133 -5.58 -0.72 -17.39
N ARG A 134 -5.28 -2.02 -17.22
CA ARG A 134 -6.28 -3.07 -17.48
C ARG A 134 -7.54 -2.91 -16.65
N LEU A 135 -7.41 -2.57 -15.36
CA LEU A 135 -8.57 -2.42 -14.50
C LEU A 135 -9.38 -1.16 -14.85
N ILE A 136 -8.74 -0.03 -15.05
CA ILE A 136 -9.41 1.22 -15.44
C ILE A 136 -10.18 1.01 -16.76
N LEU A 137 -9.53 0.43 -17.78
CA LEU A 137 -10.16 0.18 -19.08
C LEU A 137 -11.28 -0.87 -19.01
N SER A 138 -11.20 -1.82 -18.09
CA SER A 138 -12.29 -2.78 -17.86
C SER A 138 -13.53 -2.14 -17.23
N LEU A 139 -13.35 -1.07 -16.45
CA LEU A 139 -14.43 -0.32 -15.77
C LEU A 139 -14.98 0.79 -16.68
N ASP A 140 -14.13 1.46 -17.45
CA ASP A 140 -14.52 2.47 -18.45
C ASP A 140 -13.54 2.44 -19.63
N ALA A 141 -13.95 1.78 -20.70
CA ALA A 141 -13.16 1.63 -21.93
C ALA A 141 -12.93 2.96 -22.70
N ALA A 142 -13.63 4.04 -22.34
CA ALA A 142 -13.43 5.34 -22.95
C ALA A 142 -12.26 6.14 -22.34
N CYS A 143 -11.63 5.62 -21.30
CA CYS A 143 -10.46 6.25 -20.70
C CYS A 143 -9.20 6.08 -21.54
N THR A 144 -8.29 7.03 -21.41
CA THR A 144 -6.89 6.90 -21.84
C THR A 144 -6.03 6.83 -20.58
N VAL A 145 -5.24 5.79 -20.45
CA VAL A 145 -4.33 5.61 -19.30
C VAL A 145 -2.89 5.72 -19.79
N VAL A 146 -2.09 6.52 -19.10
CA VAL A 146 -0.66 6.67 -19.36
C VAL A 146 0.10 6.34 -18.10
N GLU A 147 0.99 5.37 -18.15
CA GLU A 147 1.72 4.87 -17.00
C GLU A 147 3.22 5.20 -17.11
N VAL A 148 3.81 5.75 -16.03
CA VAL A 148 5.24 6.09 -15.97
C VAL A 148 5.88 5.51 -14.71
N PRO A 149 6.97 4.73 -14.83
CA PRO A 149 7.73 4.27 -13.68
C PRO A 149 8.58 5.39 -13.09
N CYS A 150 8.52 5.57 -11.77
CA CYS A 150 9.23 6.62 -11.03
C CYS A 150 10.15 6.02 -9.95
N PRO A 151 11.18 5.22 -10.29
CA PRO A 151 11.96 4.45 -9.33
C PRO A 151 12.71 5.31 -8.31
N LEU A 152 13.15 6.53 -8.65
CA LEU A 152 13.88 7.41 -7.73
C LEU A 152 13.00 8.00 -6.61
N PHE A 153 11.70 8.01 -6.75
CA PHE A 153 10.83 8.52 -5.70
C PHE A 153 10.88 7.68 -4.42
N VAL A 154 11.15 6.38 -4.52
CA VAL A 154 11.29 5.50 -3.35
C VAL A 154 12.48 5.92 -2.49
N PRO A 155 13.75 5.92 -2.98
CA PRO A 155 14.87 6.34 -2.15
C PRO A 155 14.78 7.80 -1.69
N LEU A 156 14.23 8.71 -2.48
CA LEU A 156 14.03 10.10 -2.04
C LEU A 156 13.11 10.18 -0.81
N ALA A 157 11.99 9.44 -0.83
CA ALA A 157 11.08 9.39 0.30
C ALA A 157 11.73 8.74 1.54
N GLU A 158 12.47 7.65 1.38
CA GLU A 158 13.16 6.95 2.47
C GLU A 158 14.26 7.81 3.11
N GLU A 159 15.03 8.56 2.33
CA GLU A 159 16.03 9.50 2.82
C GLU A 159 15.41 10.79 3.41
N GLY A 160 14.09 10.98 3.26
CA GLY A 160 13.40 12.17 3.74
C GLY A 160 13.57 13.40 2.85
N TRP A 161 14.01 13.19 1.62
CA TRP A 161 14.05 14.26 0.61
C TRP A 161 12.67 14.42 -0.01
N THR A 162 11.78 15.05 0.72
CA THR A 162 10.37 15.21 0.32
C THR A 162 10.07 16.55 -0.31
N ASP A 163 11.02 17.50 -0.27
CA ASP A 163 10.92 18.84 -0.86
C ASP A 163 12.29 19.34 -1.33
N GLY A 164 12.28 20.46 -2.06
CA GLY A 164 13.50 21.12 -2.54
C GLY A 164 13.82 20.85 -4.02
N PRO A 165 14.85 21.52 -4.54
CA PRO A 165 15.10 21.58 -5.99
C PRO A 165 15.44 20.23 -6.63
N VAL A 166 16.11 19.32 -5.89
CA VAL A 166 16.47 18.01 -6.42
C VAL A 166 15.22 17.16 -6.65
N VAL A 167 14.34 17.06 -5.64
CA VAL A 167 13.09 16.29 -5.75
C VAL A 167 12.17 16.89 -6.80
N GLU A 168 12.07 18.23 -6.85
CA GLU A 168 11.27 18.91 -7.86
C GLU A 168 11.78 18.64 -9.28
N GLN A 169 13.09 18.66 -9.50
CA GLN A 169 13.67 18.32 -10.80
C GLN A 169 13.39 16.88 -11.20
N VAL A 170 13.53 15.92 -10.28
CA VAL A 170 13.18 14.52 -10.53
C VAL A 170 11.69 14.37 -10.85
N ALA A 171 10.83 15.06 -10.10
CA ALA A 171 9.38 15.05 -10.35
C ALA A 171 9.06 15.61 -11.75
N ARG A 172 9.69 16.72 -12.17
CA ARG A 172 9.51 17.27 -13.53
C ARG A 172 9.89 16.26 -14.61
N VAL A 173 11.04 15.60 -14.48
CA VAL A 173 11.50 14.59 -15.46
C VAL A 173 10.49 13.46 -15.59
N TYR A 174 9.93 12.96 -14.49
CA TYR A 174 8.97 11.86 -14.52
C TYR A 174 7.58 12.28 -14.97
N LEU A 175 7.10 13.44 -14.53
CA LEU A 175 5.72 13.85 -14.76
C LEU A 175 5.51 14.52 -16.12
N GLN A 176 6.54 15.15 -16.72
CA GLN A 176 6.38 15.88 -17.97
C GLN A 176 5.76 15.02 -19.10
N PRO A 177 6.19 13.76 -19.33
CA PRO A 177 5.57 12.91 -20.34
C PRO A 177 4.07 12.66 -20.12
N LEU A 178 3.63 12.60 -18.84
CA LEU A 178 2.21 12.46 -18.50
C LEU A 178 1.45 13.75 -18.74
N LEU A 179 2.00 14.88 -18.33
CA LEU A 179 1.38 16.19 -18.45
C LEU A 179 1.19 16.60 -19.90
N ASP A 180 2.14 16.24 -20.79
CA ASP A 180 2.06 16.51 -22.23
C ASP A 180 0.90 15.75 -22.90
N THR A 181 0.40 14.67 -22.29
CA THR A 181 -0.79 13.95 -22.77
C THR A 181 -2.10 14.59 -22.33
N GLY A 182 -2.07 15.60 -21.48
CA GLY A 182 -3.24 16.33 -20.99
C GLY A 182 -4.06 15.54 -19.95
N ILE A 183 -3.40 14.75 -19.09
CA ILE A 183 -4.08 14.10 -17.95
C ILE A 183 -4.70 15.16 -17.02
N ASP A 184 -5.84 14.83 -16.43
CA ASP A 184 -6.46 15.62 -15.35
C ASP A 184 -6.48 14.91 -14.00
N THR A 185 -6.03 13.67 -13.98
CA THR A 185 -5.99 12.82 -12.79
C THR A 185 -4.69 12.02 -12.78
N LEU A 186 -4.03 11.94 -11.61
CA LEU A 186 -2.77 11.24 -11.42
C LEU A 186 -2.85 10.30 -10.21
N VAL A 187 -2.71 9.00 -10.44
CA VAL A 187 -2.70 7.97 -9.40
C VAL A 187 -1.30 7.81 -8.83
N LEU A 188 -1.17 7.91 -7.50
CA LEU A 188 0.05 7.65 -6.76
C LEU A 188 0.18 6.14 -6.49
N GLY A 189 0.65 5.38 -7.48
CA GLY A 189 0.72 3.91 -7.48
C GLY A 189 1.93 3.34 -6.75
N CYS A 190 2.33 3.94 -5.64
CA CYS A 190 3.34 3.43 -4.72
C CYS A 190 3.12 3.99 -3.32
N THR A 191 3.31 3.16 -2.30
CA THR A 191 3.13 3.52 -0.88
C THR A 191 4.08 4.62 -0.39
N HIS A 192 5.17 4.87 -1.09
CA HIS A 192 6.13 5.93 -0.77
C HIS A 192 5.68 7.31 -1.27
N TYR A 193 4.92 7.36 -2.35
CA TYR A 193 4.63 8.61 -3.06
C TYR A 193 3.72 9.60 -2.30
N PRO A 194 2.88 9.17 -1.32
CA PRO A 194 2.18 10.12 -0.45
C PRO A 194 3.10 11.08 0.32
N LEU A 195 4.37 10.68 0.62
CA LEU A 195 5.35 11.56 1.24
C LEU A 195 5.83 12.68 0.31
N LEU A 196 5.73 12.48 -1.00
CA LEU A 196 6.11 13.42 -2.06
C LEU A 196 4.91 14.16 -2.64
N LYS A 197 3.71 14.02 -2.03
CA LYS A 197 2.43 14.53 -2.57
C LYS A 197 2.50 16.02 -2.89
N ASP A 198 3.11 16.83 -2.02
CA ASP A 198 3.18 18.28 -2.18
C ASP A 198 4.06 18.69 -3.37
N VAL A 199 5.22 18.08 -3.55
CA VAL A 199 6.09 18.36 -4.69
C VAL A 199 5.49 17.85 -5.99
N ILE A 200 4.87 16.68 -5.97
CA ILE A 200 4.14 16.11 -7.12
C ILE A 200 2.99 17.05 -7.51
N ALA A 201 2.20 17.54 -6.54
CA ALA A 201 1.11 18.48 -6.79
C ALA A 201 1.60 19.79 -7.40
N ARG A 202 2.70 20.35 -6.89
CA ARG A 202 3.28 21.58 -7.45
C ARG A 202 3.72 21.39 -8.90
N VAL A 203 4.36 20.28 -9.22
CA VAL A 203 4.84 19.98 -10.58
C VAL A 203 3.70 19.65 -11.53
N ALA A 204 2.72 18.87 -11.07
CA ALA A 204 1.55 18.52 -11.87
C ALA A 204 0.63 19.70 -12.16
N GLY A 205 0.61 20.69 -11.26
CA GLY A 205 -0.23 21.88 -11.37
C GLY A 205 -1.68 21.68 -10.93
N PRO A 206 -2.44 22.77 -10.77
CA PRO A 206 -3.77 22.74 -10.16
C PRO A 206 -4.86 22.08 -11.02
N SER A 207 -4.58 21.81 -12.29
CA SER A 207 -5.51 21.11 -13.19
C SER A 207 -5.52 19.61 -13.03
N VAL A 208 -4.53 19.01 -12.32
CA VAL A 208 -4.39 17.59 -12.12
C VAL A 208 -4.78 17.21 -10.69
N THR A 209 -5.77 16.34 -10.57
CA THR A 209 -6.20 15.78 -9.28
C THR A 209 -5.32 14.59 -8.91
N LEU A 210 -4.72 14.60 -7.71
CA LEU A 210 -3.93 13.47 -7.22
C LEU A 210 -4.83 12.46 -6.49
N VAL A 211 -4.71 11.19 -6.84
CA VAL A 211 -5.38 10.07 -6.16
C VAL A 211 -4.38 9.35 -5.28
N ASP A 212 -4.57 9.44 -3.96
CA ASP A 212 -3.77 8.75 -2.95
C ASP A 212 -4.37 7.36 -2.70
N THR A 213 -3.68 6.32 -3.15
CA THR A 213 -4.18 4.94 -3.04
C THR A 213 -4.27 4.43 -1.60
N ALA A 214 -3.51 4.98 -0.66
CA ALA A 214 -3.60 4.61 0.75
C ALA A 214 -4.93 5.05 1.36
N GLU A 215 -5.35 6.29 1.09
CA GLU A 215 -6.62 6.85 1.57
C GLU A 215 -7.81 6.08 0.99
N GLU A 216 -7.81 5.84 -0.33
CA GLU A 216 -8.89 5.13 -1.01
C GLU A 216 -9.00 3.66 -0.56
N THR A 217 -7.84 3.02 -0.30
CA THR A 217 -7.83 1.65 0.22
C THR A 217 -8.50 1.58 1.58
N VAL A 218 -8.23 2.51 2.49
CA VAL A 218 -8.82 2.50 3.83
C VAL A 218 -10.34 2.74 3.78
N ARG A 219 -10.81 3.58 2.86
CA ARG A 219 -12.25 3.74 2.62
C ARG A 219 -12.90 2.41 2.22
N ALA A 220 -12.29 1.69 1.27
CA ALA A 220 -12.76 0.38 0.83
C ALA A 220 -12.65 -0.69 1.94
N VAL A 221 -11.60 -0.67 2.77
CA VAL A 221 -11.47 -1.56 3.95
C VAL A 221 -12.63 -1.35 4.90
N ARG A 222 -12.98 -0.09 5.22
CA ARG A 222 -14.09 0.22 6.11
C ARG A 222 -15.40 -0.38 5.58
N GLU A 223 -15.69 -0.16 4.31
CA GLU A 223 -16.91 -0.68 3.66
C GLU A 223 -16.95 -2.22 3.71
N GLN A 224 -15.84 -2.89 3.41
CA GLN A 224 -15.78 -4.35 3.45
C GLN A 224 -15.91 -4.91 4.87
N LEU A 225 -15.32 -4.29 5.89
CA LEU A 225 -15.47 -4.69 7.28
C LEU A 225 -16.93 -4.55 7.75
N GLU A 226 -17.65 -3.52 7.30
CA GLU A 226 -19.06 -3.33 7.58
C GLU A 226 -19.92 -4.41 6.91
N VAL A 227 -19.70 -4.69 5.62
CA VAL A 227 -20.43 -5.72 4.87
C VAL A 227 -20.22 -7.12 5.44
N LEU A 228 -19.01 -7.42 5.90
CA LEU A 228 -18.63 -8.73 6.46
C LEU A 228 -18.96 -8.87 7.96
N ASP A 229 -19.51 -7.84 8.61
CA ASP A 229 -19.73 -7.77 10.05
C ASP A 229 -18.46 -8.05 10.88
N LEU A 230 -17.31 -7.58 10.38
CA LEU A 230 -15.98 -7.74 11.01
C LEU A 230 -15.48 -6.48 11.72
N ARG A 231 -16.26 -5.39 11.67
CA ARG A 231 -15.84 -4.13 12.30
C ARG A 231 -15.86 -4.24 13.81
N ARG A 232 -14.78 -3.77 14.45
CA ARG A 232 -14.68 -3.71 15.90
C ARG A 232 -15.56 -2.56 16.43
N ASN A 233 -16.66 -2.91 17.12
CA ASN A 233 -17.70 -1.98 17.56
C ASN A 233 -17.78 -1.81 19.08
N ASN A 234 -16.70 -2.02 19.81
CA ASN A 234 -16.71 -1.91 21.28
C ASN A 234 -16.95 -0.45 21.68
N GLU A 235 -18.20 -0.11 21.98
CA GLU A 235 -18.56 1.14 22.65
C GLU A 235 -17.86 1.16 24.02
N GLY A 236 -16.98 2.13 24.23
CA GLY A 236 -16.16 2.22 25.46
C GLY A 236 -14.74 1.62 25.36
N ALA A 237 -14.40 0.88 24.32
CA ALA A 237 -13.00 0.49 24.07
C ALA A 237 -12.18 1.71 23.62
N GLY A 238 -10.98 1.84 24.14
CA GLY A 238 -9.99 2.80 23.68
C GLY A 238 -9.52 2.54 22.25
N GLU A 239 -8.45 3.20 21.85
CA GLU A 239 -7.80 2.93 20.57
C GLU A 239 -7.36 1.47 20.43
N GLY A 240 -7.36 0.95 19.19
CA GLY A 240 -6.91 -0.40 18.91
C GLY A 240 -5.40 -0.57 19.14
N GLU A 241 -4.98 -1.80 19.39
CA GLU A 241 -3.55 -2.15 19.49
C GLU A 241 -2.87 -2.06 18.13
N ARG A 242 -1.62 -1.60 18.08
CA ARG A 242 -0.78 -1.53 16.88
C ARG A 242 0.50 -2.31 17.12
N ARG A 243 0.72 -3.37 16.36
CA ARG A 243 1.91 -4.19 16.42
C ARG A 243 2.65 -4.16 15.09
N PHE A 244 3.97 -3.98 15.15
CA PHE A 244 4.83 -3.85 13.98
C PHE A 244 5.86 -4.96 13.98
N PHE A 245 5.94 -5.67 12.86
CA PHE A 245 6.86 -6.77 12.64
C PHE A 245 7.66 -6.50 11.37
N VAL A 246 8.94 -6.87 11.40
CA VAL A 246 9.85 -6.72 10.25
C VAL A 246 10.72 -7.96 10.10
N SER A 247 11.14 -8.24 8.86
CA SER A 247 12.04 -9.35 8.57
C SER A 247 13.51 -8.99 8.70
N ASP A 248 13.88 -7.69 8.86
CA ASP A 248 15.26 -7.23 9.06
C ASP A 248 15.31 -5.86 9.74
N ILE A 249 16.40 -5.58 10.44
CA ILE A 249 16.85 -4.32 11.08
C ILE A 249 15.71 -3.47 11.68
N PRO A 250 15.11 -3.87 12.83
CA PRO A 250 14.04 -3.12 13.49
C PRO A 250 14.38 -1.65 13.79
N ALA A 251 15.63 -1.36 14.14
CA ALA A 251 16.07 0.00 14.46
C ALA A 251 15.98 0.94 13.26
N GLN A 252 16.40 0.49 12.06
CA GLN A 252 16.29 1.26 10.82
C GLN A 252 14.82 1.47 10.46
N PHE A 253 14.00 0.43 10.59
CA PHE A 253 12.56 0.52 10.37
C PHE A 253 11.90 1.57 11.28
N SER A 254 12.22 1.59 12.57
CA SER A 254 11.68 2.59 13.51
C SER A 254 12.10 4.01 13.15
N GLN A 255 13.36 4.20 12.75
CA GLN A 255 13.89 5.51 12.41
C GLN A 255 13.24 6.10 11.15
N VAL A 256 13.16 5.32 10.09
CA VAL A 256 12.63 5.78 8.79
C VAL A 256 11.10 5.71 8.79
N GLY A 257 10.53 4.63 9.33
CA GLY A 257 9.09 4.36 9.33
C GLY A 257 8.26 5.41 10.05
N GLY A 258 8.82 6.09 11.06
CA GLY A 258 8.15 7.19 11.74
C GLY A 258 7.73 8.33 10.78
N ARG A 259 8.47 8.57 9.70
CA ARG A 259 8.11 9.58 8.68
C ARG A 259 6.87 9.14 7.89
N PHE A 260 6.75 7.85 7.59
CA PHE A 260 5.62 7.28 6.85
C PHE A 260 4.36 7.19 7.72
N LEU A 261 4.55 6.77 8.99
CA LEU A 261 3.44 6.65 9.93
C LEU A 261 2.95 8.02 10.44
N GLY A 262 3.82 9.05 10.43
CA GLY A 262 3.52 10.36 10.98
C GLY A 262 3.68 10.46 12.50
N MET A 263 4.23 9.41 13.15
CA MET A 263 4.52 9.36 14.58
C MET A 263 5.65 8.37 14.89
N PRO A 264 6.34 8.50 16.03
CA PRO A 264 7.38 7.54 16.43
C PRO A 264 6.85 6.12 16.57
N ILE A 265 7.62 5.14 16.11
CA ILE A 265 7.34 3.72 16.32
C ILE A 265 8.19 3.24 17.48
N MET A 266 7.54 2.95 18.62
CA MET A 266 8.22 2.64 19.88
C MET A 266 8.69 1.18 19.97
N GLN A 267 7.94 0.26 19.36
CA GLN A 267 8.24 -1.18 19.42
C GLN A 267 8.10 -1.81 18.03
N VAL A 268 9.12 -2.51 17.62
CA VAL A 268 9.17 -3.30 16.38
C VAL A 268 9.75 -4.66 16.70
N GLU A 269 9.04 -5.70 16.35
CA GLU A 269 9.45 -7.09 16.56
C GLU A 269 10.17 -7.61 15.30
N TRP A 270 11.37 -8.16 15.47
CA TRP A 270 12.05 -8.87 14.41
C TRP A 270 11.47 -10.26 14.24
N VAL A 271 11.26 -10.69 13.00
CA VAL A 271 10.76 -12.01 12.66
C VAL A 271 11.83 -12.77 11.89
N ASP A 272 12.38 -13.79 12.52
CA ASP A 272 13.22 -14.73 11.81
C ASP A 272 12.37 -15.61 10.89
N GLN A 273 12.64 -15.55 9.59
CA GLN A 273 12.02 -16.40 8.59
C GLN A 273 12.90 -17.60 8.21
N SER A 274 14.09 -17.72 8.82
CA SER A 274 15.06 -18.78 8.50
C SER A 274 14.62 -20.18 8.97
N ASP A 275 13.78 -20.24 10.00
CA ASP A 275 13.31 -21.49 10.60
C ASP A 275 12.28 -22.24 9.75
N LEU A 276 11.76 -21.64 8.69
CA LEU A 276 10.88 -22.32 7.74
C LEU A 276 11.69 -22.92 6.60
N PRO A 277 11.46 -24.21 6.24
CA PRO A 277 12.03 -24.76 5.02
C PRO A 277 11.72 -23.86 3.82
N TRP A 278 12.65 -23.74 2.87
CA TRP A 278 12.49 -22.85 1.70
C TRP A 278 11.19 -23.12 0.90
N PHE A 279 10.65 -24.32 0.95
CA PHE A 279 9.39 -24.73 0.31
C PHE A 279 8.15 -24.40 1.17
N GLU A 280 8.34 -24.01 2.42
CA GLU A 280 7.29 -23.54 3.32
C GLU A 280 7.36 -22.03 3.60
N ARG A 281 8.46 -21.40 3.13
CA ARG A 281 8.67 -19.97 3.21
C ARG A 281 7.80 -19.22 2.23
#